data_d406648e32b74cdac7e6be8043075cbc
#
_entry.id   d406648e32b74cdac7e6be8043075cbc
#
_cell.length_a   1.000
_cell.length_b   1.000
_cell.length_c   1.000
_cell.angle_alpha   90.00
_cell.angle_beta   90.00
_cell.angle_gamma   90.00
#
_symmetry.space_group_name_H-M   'P 1'
#
loop_
_entity.id
_entity.type
_entity.pdbx_description
1 polymer ?
#
loop_
_entity_poly.entity_id
_entity_poly.type
_entity_poly.pdbx_seq_one_letter_code
_entity_poly.pdbx_strand_id
1 'polypeptide(L)'
;MNAWEVSFFEARKQALGQEVDDSGLKEEYACKLECILNKYAVKDKSNYGRLMDLGCTKPATYDPDSDEIEVLDKNEKSMTVRVQQVKGAETASRIYMVCHESEWKIKMKEVLSFDEKWRRAPL
;
A
#
# COMPACT_ATOMS: atom_id res chain seq x y z
N MET A 1 -1.70 -6.68 -1.01
CA MET A 1 -2.09 -5.48 -0.22
C MET A 1 -3.59 -5.25 -0.18
N ASN A 2 -4.29 -5.28 -1.31
CA ASN A 2 -5.76 -5.10 -1.34
C ASN A 2 -6.49 -6.10 -0.44
N ALA A 3 -6.19 -7.40 -0.56
CA ALA A 3 -6.82 -8.43 0.29
C ALA A 3 -6.58 -8.18 1.79
N TRP A 4 -5.39 -7.71 2.16
CA TRP A 4 -5.08 -7.33 3.54
C TRP A 4 -5.95 -6.16 4.01
N GLU A 5 -6.07 -5.11 3.19
CA GLU A 5 -6.88 -3.93 3.52
C GLU A 5 -8.36 -4.28 3.71
N VAL A 6 -8.92 -5.04 2.79
CA VAL A 6 -10.33 -5.46 2.85
C VAL A 6 -10.58 -6.32 4.09
N SER A 7 -9.71 -7.31 4.33
CA SER A 7 -9.82 -8.20 5.50
C SER A 7 -9.71 -7.43 6.82
N PHE A 8 -8.76 -6.52 6.92
CA PHE A 8 -8.55 -5.71 8.13
C PHE A 8 -9.74 -4.78 8.39
N PHE A 9 -10.24 -4.12 7.35
CA PHE A 9 -11.40 -3.23 7.47
C PHE A 9 -12.62 -3.98 8.02
N GLU A 10 -12.94 -5.15 7.45
CA GLU A 10 -14.09 -5.95 7.88
C GLU A 10 -13.91 -6.49 9.31
N ALA A 11 -12.71 -6.95 9.66
CA ALA A 11 -12.41 -7.43 11.00
C ALA A 11 -12.55 -6.33 12.07
N ARG A 12 -12.06 -5.12 11.77
CA ARG A 12 -12.23 -3.96 12.67
C ARG A 12 -13.69 -3.56 12.82
N LYS A 13 -14.42 -3.56 11.73
CA LYS A 13 -15.86 -3.24 11.75
C LYS A 13 -16.63 -4.23 12.65
N GLN A 14 -16.34 -5.52 12.56
CA GLN A 14 -16.93 -6.54 13.41
C GLN A 14 -16.56 -6.34 14.89
N ALA A 15 -15.30 -6.07 15.18
CA ALA A 15 -14.82 -5.81 16.55
C ALA A 15 -15.50 -4.61 17.18
N LEU A 16 -15.65 -3.52 16.43
CA LEU A 16 -16.35 -2.31 16.89
C LEU A 16 -17.85 -2.57 17.15
N GLY A 17 -18.50 -3.36 16.29
CA GLY A 17 -19.89 -3.73 16.44
C GLY A 17 -20.17 -4.62 17.65
N GLN A 18 -19.15 -5.35 18.12
CA GLN A 18 -19.24 -6.25 19.29
C GLN A 18 -18.63 -5.65 20.56
N GLU A 19 -18.19 -4.39 20.51
CA GLU A 19 -17.50 -3.70 21.63
C GLU A 19 -16.29 -4.48 22.16
N VAL A 20 -15.58 -5.19 21.30
CA VAL A 20 -14.38 -5.97 21.64
C VAL A 20 -13.13 -5.11 21.46
N ASP A 21 -12.14 -5.29 22.35
CA ASP A 21 -10.81 -4.68 22.22
C ASP A 21 -10.12 -5.16 20.93
N ASP A 22 -9.65 -4.22 20.13
CA ASP A 22 -9.02 -4.49 18.82
C ASP A 22 -7.48 -4.54 18.86
N SER A 23 -6.85 -4.47 20.04
CA SER A 23 -5.39 -4.46 20.16
C SER A 23 -4.73 -5.74 19.62
N GLY A 24 -5.26 -6.92 19.97
CA GLY A 24 -4.80 -8.20 19.42
C GLY A 24 -5.02 -8.30 17.91
N LEU A 25 -6.10 -7.76 17.41
CA LEU A 25 -6.41 -7.67 15.98
C LEU A 25 -5.37 -6.82 15.24
N LYS A 26 -5.00 -5.67 15.79
CA LYS A 26 -3.97 -4.80 15.22
C LYS A 26 -2.61 -5.50 15.14
N GLU A 27 -2.21 -6.21 16.18
CA GLU A 27 -0.97 -6.99 16.19
C GLU A 27 -0.97 -8.07 15.11
N GLU A 28 -2.06 -8.81 14.95
CA GLU A 28 -2.21 -9.84 13.92
C GLU A 28 -2.05 -9.24 12.52
N TYR A 29 -2.76 -8.16 12.22
CA TYR A 29 -2.70 -7.53 10.91
C TYR A 29 -1.40 -6.78 10.66
N ALA A 30 -0.73 -6.26 11.69
CA ALA A 30 0.62 -5.71 11.58
C ALA A 30 1.62 -6.79 11.15
N CYS A 31 1.57 -7.98 11.75
CA CYS A 31 2.42 -9.10 11.35
C CYS A 31 2.17 -9.53 9.90
N LYS A 32 0.92 -9.60 9.47
CA LYS A 32 0.55 -9.92 8.09
C LYS A 32 1.07 -8.87 7.11
N LEU A 33 0.93 -7.59 7.43
CA LEU A 33 1.43 -6.50 6.61
C LEU A 33 2.96 -6.52 6.53
N GLU A 34 3.64 -6.75 7.64
CA GLU A 34 5.10 -6.86 7.66
C GLU A 34 5.60 -7.98 6.74
N CYS A 35 4.94 -9.14 6.74
CA CYS A 35 5.24 -10.23 5.82
C CYS A 35 5.10 -9.82 4.36
N ILE A 36 4.05 -9.09 4.02
CA ILE A 36 3.83 -8.57 2.66
C ILE A 36 4.94 -7.61 2.27
N LEU A 37 5.26 -6.65 3.14
CA LEU A 37 6.29 -5.65 2.87
C LEU A 37 7.68 -6.27 2.75
N ASN A 38 8.01 -7.25 3.60
CA ASN A 38 9.29 -7.97 3.53
C ASN A 38 9.46 -8.73 2.21
N LYS A 39 8.35 -9.22 1.64
CA LYS A 39 8.37 -9.95 0.38
C LYS A 39 8.47 -9.05 -0.85
N TYR A 40 7.77 -7.93 -0.86
CA TYR A 40 7.57 -7.12 -2.06
C TYR A 40 8.25 -5.75 -2.05
N ALA A 41 8.71 -5.27 -0.90
CA ALA A 41 9.29 -3.93 -0.76
C ALA A 41 10.75 -3.95 -0.31
N VAL A 42 11.51 -2.97 -0.77
CA VAL A 42 12.83 -2.68 -0.23
C VAL A 42 12.68 -2.17 1.19
N LYS A 43 13.53 -2.62 2.10
CA LYS A 43 13.48 -2.22 3.51
C LYS A 43 13.88 -0.75 3.67
N ASP A 44 12.89 0.08 3.90
CA ASP A 44 13.02 1.53 4.00
C ASP A 44 11.95 2.06 4.96
N LYS A 45 12.31 3.01 5.81
CA LYS A 45 11.41 3.56 6.82
C LYS A 45 10.08 4.05 6.24
N SER A 46 10.13 4.71 5.11
CA SER A 46 8.94 5.24 4.45
C SER A 46 8.04 4.12 3.92
N ASN A 47 8.61 3.08 3.32
CA ASN A 47 7.85 1.93 2.81
C ASN A 47 7.11 1.20 3.95
N TYR A 48 7.68 1.18 5.14
CA TYR A 48 7.11 0.53 6.32
C TYR A 48 6.30 1.49 7.22
N GLY A 49 6.08 2.71 6.76
CA GLY A 49 5.39 3.75 7.54
C GLY A 49 4.00 3.34 8.00
N ARG A 50 3.29 2.53 7.22
CA ARG A 50 1.95 2.05 7.56
C ARG A 50 1.91 1.15 8.79
N LEU A 51 3.02 0.49 9.14
CA LEU A 51 3.15 -0.29 10.38
C LEU A 51 3.15 0.60 11.62
N MET A 52 3.60 1.86 11.48
CA MET A 52 3.61 2.82 12.58
C MET A 52 2.22 3.39 12.86
N ASP A 53 1.43 3.55 11.81
CA ASP A 53 0.05 4.06 11.88
C ASP A 53 -0.85 3.12 11.07
N LEU A 54 -1.18 1.99 11.71
CA LEU A 54 -1.91 0.91 11.07
C LEU A 54 -3.36 1.31 10.80
N GLY A 55 -3.70 1.47 9.54
CA GLY A 55 -5.02 1.86 9.12
C GLY A 55 -5.47 1.21 7.82
N CYS A 56 -6.77 1.28 7.59
CA CYS A 56 -7.39 0.84 6.35
C CYS A 56 -8.63 1.70 6.06
N THR A 57 -8.97 1.80 4.80
CA THR A 57 -10.09 2.61 4.32
C THR A 57 -11.05 1.78 3.47
N LYS A 58 -12.24 2.33 3.25
CA LYS A 58 -13.20 1.78 2.29
C LYS A 58 -13.63 2.91 1.35
N PRO A 59 -13.40 2.82 0.03
CA PRO A 59 -12.71 1.69 -0.64
C PRO A 59 -11.24 1.56 -0.24
N ALA A 60 -10.66 0.39 -0.48
CA ALA A 60 -9.26 0.11 -0.20
C ALA A 60 -8.33 1.05 -0.99
N THR A 61 -7.13 1.31 -0.46
CA THR A 61 -6.12 2.14 -1.13
C THR A 61 -5.70 1.57 -2.48
N TYR A 62 -5.65 0.25 -2.59
CA TYR A 62 -5.32 -0.45 -3.83
C TYR A 62 -6.50 -1.31 -4.25
N ASP A 63 -7.02 -1.07 -5.44
CA ASP A 63 -8.13 -1.83 -6.02
C ASP A 63 -7.72 -2.35 -7.40
N PRO A 64 -7.32 -3.63 -7.51
CA PRO A 64 -6.84 -4.18 -8.77
C PRO A 64 -7.90 -4.23 -9.87
N ASP A 65 -9.18 -4.16 -9.50
CA ASP A 65 -10.30 -4.19 -10.45
C ASP A 65 -10.64 -2.82 -11.02
N SER A 66 -10.34 -1.74 -10.29
CA SER A 66 -10.76 -0.39 -10.64
C SER A 66 -9.61 0.57 -10.93
N ASP A 67 -8.46 0.39 -10.29
CA ASP A 67 -7.32 1.30 -10.46
C ASP A 67 -6.74 1.18 -11.88
N GLU A 68 -6.43 2.34 -12.47
CA GLU A 68 -5.76 2.41 -13.77
C GLU A 68 -4.25 2.40 -13.58
N ILE A 69 -3.56 1.51 -14.32
CA ILE A 69 -2.12 1.31 -14.20
C ILE A 69 -1.45 1.63 -15.53
N GLU A 70 -0.44 2.52 -15.47
CA GLU A 70 0.36 2.91 -16.62
C GLU A 70 1.85 2.71 -16.32
N VAL A 71 2.56 2.01 -17.19
CA VAL A 71 4.02 1.88 -17.10
C VAL A 71 4.65 3.11 -17.75
N LEU A 72 5.32 3.95 -16.94
CA LEU A 72 5.96 5.19 -17.42
C LEU A 72 7.35 4.94 -17.97
N ASP A 73 8.11 4.05 -17.32
CA ASP A 73 9.48 3.73 -17.69
C ASP A 73 9.79 2.30 -17.26
N LYS A 74 10.54 1.58 -18.08
CA LYS A 74 10.92 0.20 -17.81
C LYS A 74 12.24 -0.14 -18.47
N ASN A 75 13.15 -0.70 -17.69
CA ASN A 75 14.36 -1.35 -18.18
C ASN A 75 14.59 -2.68 -17.43
N GLU A 76 15.73 -3.35 -17.65
CA GLU A 76 16.01 -4.66 -17.06
C GLU A 76 16.14 -4.62 -15.54
N LYS A 77 16.44 -3.46 -14.95
CA LYS A 77 16.76 -3.30 -13.51
C LYS A 77 15.78 -2.44 -12.76
N SER A 78 14.98 -1.64 -13.45
CA SER A 78 14.04 -0.72 -12.82
C SER A 78 12.77 -0.53 -13.64
N MET A 79 11.70 -0.13 -12.96
CA MET A 79 10.42 0.19 -13.56
C MET A 79 9.71 1.25 -12.74
N THR A 80 9.07 2.20 -13.42
CA THR A 80 8.21 3.18 -12.78
C THR A 80 6.79 2.99 -13.31
N VAL A 81 5.85 2.87 -12.37
CA VAL A 81 4.44 2.64 -12.68
C VAL A 81 3.61 3.75 -12.04
N ARG A 82 2.69 4.31 -12.82
CA ARG A 82 1.67 5.22 -12.30
C ARG A 82 0.40 4.45 -12.01
N VAL A 83 -0.16 4.65 -10.83
CA VAL A 83 -1.43 4.08 -10.42
C VAL A 83 -2.41 5.21 -10.18
N GLN A 84 -3.52 5.22 -10.92
CA GLN A 84 -4.61 6.17 -10.74
C GLN A 84 -5.77 5.48 -10.03
N GLN A 85 -6.05 5.89 -8.82
CA GLN A 85 -7.22 5.43 -8.09
C GLN A 85 -8.49 6.02 -8.70
N VAL A 86 -9.42 5.18 -9.10
CA VAL A 86 -10.68 5.60 -9.72
C VAL A 86 -11.79 5.79 -8.68
N LYS A 87 -11.74 5.03 -7.60
CA LYS A 87 -12.70 5.09 -6.48
C LYS A 87 -12.05 5.68 -5.24
N GLY A 88 -12.85 6.26 -4.36
CA GLY A 88 -12.38 6.84 -3.10
C GLY A 88 -11.80 8.23 -3.29
N ALA A 89 -10.59 8.45 -2.82
CA ALA A 89 -9.92 9.74 -2.87
C ALA A 89 -9.38 10.13 -4.26
N GLU A 90 -9.47 9.23 -5.24
CA GLU A 90 -9.01 9.44 -6.62
C GLU A 90 -7.53 9.88 -6.71
N THR A 91 -6.71 9.37 -5.80
CA THR A 91 -5.29 9.72 -5.73
C THR A 91 -4.49 9.14 -6.89
N ALA A 92 -3.48 9.89 -7.34
CA ALA A 92 -2.47 9.41 -8.28
C ALA A 92 -1.20 9.06 -7.52
N SER A 93 -0.62 7.89 -7.82
CA SER A 93 0.62 7.42 -7.20
C SER A 93 1.64 7.04 -8.27
N ARG A 94 2.92 7.19 -7.95
CA ARG A 94 4.03 6.61 -8.72
C ARG A 94 4.72 5.59 -7.85
N ILE A 95 4.88 4.38 -8.37
CA ILE A 95 5.58 3.29 -7.69
C ILE A 95 6.86 2.99 -8.46
N TYR A 96 7.99 3.13 -7.79
CA TYR A 96 9.30 2.86 -8.32
C TYR A 96 9.74 1.46 -7.88
N MET A 97 10.06 0.61 -8.85
CA MET A 97 10.45 -0.78 -8.63
C MET A 97 11.87 -1.02 -9.08
N VAL A 98 12.56 -1.91 -8.40
CA VAL A 98 13.90 -2.36 -8.75
C VAL A 98 13.95 -3.88 -8.83
N CYS A 99 14.74 -4.39 -9.79
CA CYS A 99 15.00 -5.82 -9.93
C CYS A 99 16.41 -6.13 -9.45
N HIS A 100 16.52 -7.05 -8.51
CA HIS A 100 17.78 -7.55 -8.00
C HIS A 100 17.72 -9.08 -7.95
N GLU A 101 18.70 -9.74 -8.56
CA GLU A 101 18.74 -11.21 -8.64
C GLU A 101 17.42 -11.83 -9.20
N SER A 102 16.90 -11.23 -10.27
CA SER A 102 15.64 -11.63 -10.93
C SER A 102 14.38 -11.45 -10.07
N GLU A 103 14.50 -10.76 -8.93
CA GLU A 103 13.38 -10.47 -8.03
C GLU A 103 13.03 -8.99 -8.05
N TRP A 104 11.78 -8.67 -8.36
CA TRP A 104 11.27 -7.31 -8.37
C TRP A 104 10.76 -6.91 -6.99
N LYS A 105 11.22 -5.74 -6.52
CA LYS A 105 10.75 -5.15 -5.26
C LYS A 105 10.40 -3.68 -5.45
N ILE A 106 9.45 -3.20 -4.67
CA ILE A 106 9.08 -1.79 -4.64
C ILE A 106 10.14 -1.03 -3.85
N LYS A 107 10.80 -0.09 -4.53
CA LYS A 107 11.81 0.79 -3.92
C LYS A 107 11.16 1.91 -3.12
N MET A 108 10.16 2.58 -3.69
CA MET A 108 9.47 3.69 -3.05
C MET A 108 8.14 3.99 -3.74
N LYS A 109 7.29 4.73 -3.05
CA LYS A 109 6.04 5.25 -3.56
C LYS A 109 5.99 6.75 -3.35
N GLU A 110 5.47 7.47 -4.34
CA GLU A 110 5.11 8.88 -4.24
C GLU A 110 3.62 9.06 -4.55
N VAL A 111 3.01 10.04 -3.92
CA VAL A 111 1.61 10.43 -4.16
C VAL A 111 1.58 11.88 -4.61
N LEU A 112 0.74 12.16 -5.60
CA LEU A 112 0.51 13.52 -6.08
C LEU A 112 -0.34 14.27 -5.05
N SER A 113 0.23 15.33 -4.46
CA SER A 113 -0.49 16.21 -3.53
C SER A 113 -1.40 17.17 -4.29
N PHE A 114 -2.35 17.79 -3.59
CA PHE A 114 -3.24 18.81 -4.15
C PHE A 114 -2.51 20.07 -4.62
N ASP A 115 -1.26 20.31 -4.16
CA ASP A 115 -0.37 21.38 -4.65
C ASP A 115 0.40 21.02 -5.93
N GLU A 116 0.03 19.91 -6.57
CA GLU A 116 0.64 19.36 -7.79
C GLU A 116 2.09 18.91 -7.62
N LYS A 117 2.52 18.63 -6.37
CA LYS A 117 3.84 18.09 -6.07
C LYS A 117 3.76 16.62 -5.69
N TRP A 118 4.73 15.86 -6.18
CA TRP A 118 4.89 14.46 -5.79
C TRP A 118 5.60 14.37 -4.45
N ARG A 119 5.00 13.66 -3.51
CA ARG A 119 5.53 13.49 -2.16
C ARG A 119 5.65 12.01 -1.82
N ARG A 120 6.73 11.68 -1.14
CA ARG A 120 6.96 10.31 -0.69
C ARG A 120 5.86 9.88 0.28
N ALA A 121 5.40 8.63 0.11
CA ALA A 121 4.31 8.06 0.90
C ALA A 121 4.61 6.61 1.29
N PRO A 122 4.02 6.10 2.38
CA PRO A 122 4.09 4.68 2.73
C PRO A 122 3.30 3.84 1.73
N LEU A 123 3.66 2.57 1.64
CA LEU A 123 2.97 1.59 0.79
C LEU A 123 1.62 1.15 1.38
#